data_1f4ad8c5e3a07d8c5fc063fed7499446
#
_entry.id   1f4ad8c5e3a07d8c5fc063fed7499446
#
_cell.length_a   1.000
_cell.length_b   1.000
_cell.length_c   1.000
_cell.angle_alpha   90.00
_cell.angle_beta   90.00
_cell.angle_gamma   90.00
#
_symmetry.space_group_name_H-M   'P 1'
#
loop_
_entity.id
_entity.type
_entity.pdbx_description
1 polymer ?
#
loop_
_entity_poly.entity_id
_entity_poly.type
_entity_poly.pdbx_seq_one_letter_code
_entity_poly.pdbx_strand_id
1 'polypeptide(L)'
;MPTIPNAKRLARLALLALLIGCPLAAGAQDVPTVKIGQATKKTVGTVTATNSGDIACYLTLKDDRGVVFEEMADFEICDQKPPLEGKRVTLTYSLQKVMSDECQGDPACKKTRTVALVTAARIISAGSTTSTAAKPAAQRTSFCTPAETIVFACRTGAKMASVCASKDTGPKATLQYRFGKLDGSEPLEQVLPEGGQVAAARAANGESVPFSGGGGSWLRFTKGRFTYTVYTGIGNWGPKGEKRTKAGLHIEHAGKPLATLKCQEEPISLLGPDWFEKAGVKRGNEDFDFPD
;
A
#
# COMPACT_ATOMS: atom_id res chain seq x y z
N MET A 1 -10.77 -47.33 82.31
CA MET A 1 -9.51 -47.08 83.04
C MET A 1 -8.40 -47.95 82.46
N PRO A 2 -7.22 -47.55 82.32
CA PRO A 2 -6.54 -46.27 82.08
C PRO A 2 -5.72 -46.38 80.75
N THR A 3 -5.11 -45.49 80.20
CA THR A 3 -4.20 -44.36 80.37
C THR A 3 -3.51 -44.03 79.05
N ILE A 4 -3.37 -42.77 78.81
CA ILE A 4 -2.56 -42.17 77.72
C ILE A 4 -1.06 -42.33 78.12
N PRO A 5 -0.07 -42.40 77.15
CA PRO A 5 0.73 -41.20 77.00
C PRO A 5 1.16 -40.85 75.55
N ASN A 6 1.36 -39.57 75.42
CA ASN A 6 2.11 -38.77 74.44
C ASN A 6 3.39 -39.39 73.87
N ALA A 7 3.63 -39.11 72.60
CA ALA A 7 4.97 -38.80 72.11
C ALA A 7 4.96 -37.99 70.81
N LYS A 8 5.41 -36.77 70.90
CA LYS A 8 5.75 -35.84 69.80
C LYS A 8 6.83 -36.46 68.92
N ARG A 9 6.65 -36.52 67.61
CA ARG A 9 7.77 -36.57 66.70
C ARG A 9 7.54 -35.59 65.55
N LEU A 10 8.40 -34.59 65.50
CA LEU A 10 8.57 -33.69 64.40
C LEU A 10 9.00 -34.49 63.16
N ALA A 11 8.22 -34.40 62.06
CA ALA A 11 8.69 -34.77 60.73
C ALA A 11 8.86 -33.51 59.92
N ARG A 12 10.10 -33.19 59.61
CA ARG A 12 10.49 -32.14 58.66
C ARG A 12 10.05 -32.58 57.25
N LEU A 13 9.08 -31.91 56.65
CA LEU A 13 8.79 -32.02 55.21
C LEU A 13 9.77 -31.13 54.46
N ALA A 14 10.66 -31.75 53.70
CA ALA A 14 11.49 -31.11 52.70
C ALA A 14 10.59 -30.79 51.49
N LEU A 15 10.32 -29.51 51.21
CA LEU A 15 9.68 -29.07 49.98
C LEU A 15 10.68 -29.18 48.83
N LEU A 16 10.53 -30.18 47.98
CA LEU A 16 11.23 -30.27 46.68
C LEU A 16 10.48 -29.37 45.70
N ALA A 17 10.99 -28.19 45.42
CA ALA A 17 10.51 -27.33 44.37
C ALA A 17 10.89 -27.92 43.00
N LEU A 18 9.94 -28.52 42.30
CA LEU A 18 10.09 -28.90 40.90
C LEU A 18 10.01 -27.60 40.06
N LEU A 19 11.15 -27.12 39.57
CA LEU A 19 11.22 -26.12 38.51
C LEU A 19 10.80 -26.76 37.20
N ILE A 20 9.52 -26.64 36.85
CA ILE A 20 9.02 -26.95 35.51
C ILE A 20 9.55 -25.84 34.60
N GLY A 21 10.64 -26.12 33.90
CA GLY A 21 11.13 -25.28 32.81
C GLY A 21 10.11 -25.29 31.66
N CYS A 22 9.38 -24.21 31.51
CA CYS A 22 8.53 -23.96 30.34
C CYS A 22 9.46 -23.77 29.13
N PRO A 23 9.42 -24.60 28.07
CA PRO A 23 10.17 -24.32 26.87
C PRO A 23 9.59 -23.05 26.26
N LEU A 24 10.39 -21.97 26.14
CA LEU A 24 10.10 -20.82 25.31
C LEU A 24 9.92 -21.35 23.88
N ALA A 25 8.66 -21.49 23.46
CA ALA A 25 8.33 -21.69 22.06
C ALA A 25 8.81 -20.43 21.33
N ALA A 26 9.94 -20.53 20.63
CA ALA A 26 10.36 -19.53 19.66
C ALA A 26 9.25 -19.43 18.61
N GLY A 27 8.43 -18.41 18.69
CA GLY A 27 7.38 -18.15 17.72
C GLY A 27 7.99 -18.06 16.34
N ALA A 28 7.68 -19.01 15.46
CA ALA A 28 8.05 -18.95 14.06
C ALA A 28 7.40 -17.70 13.48
N GLN A 29 8.20 -16.70 13.14
CA GLN A 29 7.70 -15.49 12.49
C GLN A 29 7.20 -15.89 11.10
N ASP A 30 5.91 -15.67 10.85
CA ASP A 30 5.33 -15.93 9.54
C ASP A 30 5.96 -14.98 8.51
N VAL A 31 6.43 -15.57 7.40
CA VAL A 31 6.97 -14.80 6.28
C VAL A 31 5.84 -14.02 5.64
N PRO A 32 5.97 -12.69 5.50
CA PRO A 32 4.94 -11.87 4.88
C PRO A 32 4.61 -12.35 3.46
N THR A 33 3.33 -12.54 3.17
CA THR A 33 2.84 -12.99 1.86
C THR A 33 1.71 -12.11 1.34
N VAL A 34 1.51 -12.15 0.02
CA VAL A 34 0.38 -11.51 -0.66
C VAL A 34 -0.28 -12.52 -1.61
N LYS A 35 -1.60 -12.43 -1.75
CA LYS A 35 -2.34 -13.23 -2.72
C LYS A 35 -2.53 -12.41 -4.00
N ILE A 36 -1.99 -12.91 -5.12
CA ILE A 36 -2.09 -12.29 -6.44
C ILE A 36 -2.72 -13.30 -7.41
N GLY A 37 -3.96 -13.06 -7.80
CA GLY A 37 -4.76 -14.05 -8.52
C GLY A 37 -4.94 -15.31 -7.68
N GLN A 38 -4.47 -16.44 -8.18
CA GLN A 38 -4.52 -17.73 -7.46
C GLN A 38 -3.21 -18.07 -6.73
N ALA A 39 -2.15 -17.28 -6.93
CA ALA A 39 -0.83 -17.52 -6.31
C ALA A 39 -0.70 -16.77 -4.98
N THR A 40 -0.06 -17.42 -3.99
CA THR A 40 0.41 -16.77 -2.77
C THR A 40 1.91 -16.55 -2.91
N LYS A 41 2.35 -15.29 -2.84
CA LYS A 41 3.72 -14.85 -3.07
C LYS A 41 4.33 -14.25 -1.81
N LYS A 42 5.63 -14.52 -1.55
CA LYS A 42 6.38 -13.88 -0.47
C LYS A 42 6.69 -12.44 -0.83
N THR A 43 6.48 -11.52 0.09
CA THR A 43 6.70 -10.08 -0.16
C THR A 43 8.03 -9.56 0.35
N VAL A 44 8.82 -10.38 1.05
CA VAL A 44 10.11 -9.99 1.63
C VAL A 44 11.12 -11.11 1.47
N GLY A 45 12.36 -10.75 1.12
CA GLY A 45 13.48 -11.67 1.05
C GLY A 45 14.80 -10.93 0.84
N THR A 46 15.92 -11.65 1.04
CA THR A 46 17.25 -11.16 0.66
C THR A 46 17.59 -11.69 -0.72
N VAL A 47 17.85 -10.82 -1.68
CA VAL A 47 18.25 -11.22 -3.03
C VAL A 47 19.63 -11.84 -2.98
N THR A 48 19.76 -13.06 -3.48
CA THR A 48 21.03 -13.79 -3.53
C THR A 48 21.63 -13.80 -4.94
N ALA A 49 20.77 -13.71 -5.96
CA ALA A 49 21.18 -13.56 -7.35
C ALA A 49 20.09 -12.89 -8.18
N THR A 50 20.51 -12.22 -9.25
CA THR A 50 19.62 -11.71 -10.32
C THR A 50 20.09 -12.30 -11.64
N ASN A 51 19.15 -12.69 -12.52
CA ASN A 51 19.45 -13.22 -13.82
C ASN A 51 18.47 -12.70 -14.88
N SER A 52 18.99 -11.99 -15.89
CA SER A 52 18.19 -11.56 -17.03
C SER A 52 18.02 -12.73 -17.98
N GLY A 53 16.80 -13.23 -18.11
CA GLY A 53 16.43 -14.25 -19.08
C GLY A 53 15.77 -13.65 -20.32
N ASP A 54 15.28 -14.52 -21.22
CA ASP A 54 14.68 -14.10 -22.50
C ASP A 54 13.30 -13.44 -22.35
N ILE A 55 12.57 -13.75 -21.27
CA ILE A 55 11.17 -13.32 -21.09
C ILE A 55 10.94 -12.47 -19.82
N ALA A 56 11.89 -12.44 -18.90
CA ALA A 56 11.82 -11.67 -17.67
C ALA A 56 13.18 -11.61 -16.95
N CYS A 57 13.27 -10.75 -15.94
CA CYS A 57 14.28 -10.84 -14.89
C CYS A 57 13.88 -11.94 -13.89
N TYR A 58 14.84 -12.72 -13.40
CA TYR A 58 14.64 -13.75 -12.39
C TYR A 58 15.41 -13.39 -11.14
N LEU A 59 14.72 -13.32 -10.03
CA LEU A 59 15.29 -13.05 -8.72
C LEU A 59 15.36 -14.36 -7.93
N THR A 60 16.55 -14.73 -7.46
CA THR A 60 16.72 -15.76 -6.44
C THR A 60 16.80 -15.06 -5.10
N LEU A 61 15.93 -15.43 -4.16
CA LEU A 61 15.82 -14.78 -2.85
C LEU A 61 15.85 -15.82 -1.73
N LYS A 62 16.23 -15.37 -0.55
CA LYS A 62 16.20 -16.15 0.69
C LYS A 62 15.31 -15.43 1.69
N ASP A 63 14.33 -16.12 2.24
CA ASP A 63 13.47 -15.57 3.30
C ASP A 63 14.19 -15.58 4.68
N ASP A 64 13.56 -14.95 5.68
CA ASP A 64 14.11 -14.81 7.03
C ASP A 64 14.29 -16.15 7.77
N ARG A 65 13.70 -17.24 7.26
CA ARG A 65 13.89 -18.61 7.74
C ARG A 65 14.98 -19.36 6.98
N GLY A 66 15.62 -18.71 6.02
CA GLY A 66 16.66 -19.30 5.19
C GLY A 66 16.16 -20.10 4.00
N VAL A 67 14.85 -20.11 3.73
CA VAL A 67 14.25 -20.83 2.60
C VAL A 67 14.46 -20.02 1.32
N VAL A 68 15.11 -20.65 0.35
CA VAL A 68 15.32 -20.05 -0.99
C VAL A 68 14.02 -20.12 -1.78
N PHE A 69 13.74 -19.08 -2.55
CA PHE A 69 12.63 -19.01 -3.48
C PHE A 69 13.00 -18.14 -4.69
N GLU A 70 12.30 -18.36 -5.80
CA GLU A 70 12.52 -17.62 -7.05
C GLU A 70 11.28 -16.86 -7.44
N GLU A 71 11.48 -15.66 -7.98
CA GLU A 71 10.41 -14.80 -8.49
C GLU A 71 10.76 -14.25 -9.85
N MET A 72 9.76 -14.24 -10.73
CA MET A 72 9.83 -13.58 -12.02
C MET A 72 9.54 -12.08 -11.83
N ALA A 73 10.36 -11.22 -12.44
CA ALA A 73 10.30 -9.78 -12.29
C ALA A 73 10.38 -9.06 -13.63
N ASP A 74 9.99 -7.80 -13.67
CA ASP A 74 10.24 -6.93 -14.81
C ASP A 74 11.74 -6.82 -15.10
N PHE A 75 12.12 -6.68 -16.38
CA PHE A 75 13.53 -6.58 -16.79
C PHE A 75 14.28 -5.46 -16.07
N GLU A 76 13.62 -4.32 -15.84
CA GLU A 76 14.18 -3.16 -15.13
C GLU A 76 14.66 -3.49 -13.71
N ILE A 77 14.12 -4.54 -13.09
CA ILE A 77 14.53 -4.97 -11.75
C ILE A 77 15.95 -5.54 -11.76
N CYS A 78 16.34 -6.26 -12.81
CA CYS A 78 17.72 -6.74 -12.98
C CYS A 78 18.73 -5.60 -13.19
N ASP A 79 18.29 -4.50 -13.80
CA ASP A 79 19.13 -3.35 -14.12
C ASP A 79 19.09 -2.26 -13.04
N GLN A 80 18.37 -2.51 -11.95
CA GLN A 80 18.15 -1.53 -10.88
C GLN A 80 19.47 -1.10 -10.23
N LYS A 81 19.58 0.18 -9.95
CA LYS A 81 20.73 0.78 -9.24
C LYS A 81 20.28 1.38 -7.91
N PRO A 82 20.96 1.09 -6.78
CA PRO A 82 22.09 0.14 -6.66
C PRO A 82 21.67 -1.32 -6.88
N PRO A 83 22.60 -2.24 -7.23
CA PRO A 83 22.32 -3.66 -7.41
C PRO A 83 21.62 -4.28 -6.20
N LEU A 84 20.74 -5.24 -6.45
CA LEU A 84 19.91 -5.87 -5.42
C LEU A 84 20.59 -7.03 -4.67
N GLU A 85 21.66 -7.62 -5.23
CA GLU A 85 22.36 -8.74 -4.64
C GLU A 85 22.87 -8.40 -3.24
N GLY A 86 22.64 -9.31 -2.30
CA GLY A 86 22.95 -9.14 -0.89
C GLY A 86 22.03 -8.16 -0.16
N LYS A 87 21.05 -7.57 -0.83
CA LYS A 87 20.11 -6.63 -0.21
C LYS A 87 18.82 -7.34 0.19
N ARG A 88 18.29 -6.98 1.35
CA ARG A 88 16.97 -7.36 1.76
C ARG A 88 15.97 -6.41 1.10
N VAL A 89 14.95 -6.96 0.45
CA VAL A 89 13.99 -6.20 -0.36
C VAL A 89 12.56 -6.50 0.02
N THR A 90 11.68 -5.53 -0.22
CA THR A 90 10.23 -5.73 -0.30
C THR A 90 9.83 -5.84 -1.76
N LEU A 91 9.01 -6.84 -2.09
CA LEU A 91 8.53 -7.13 -3.43
C LEU A 91 7.08 -6.68 -3.61
N THR A 92 6.80 -6.00 -4.70
CA THR A 92 5.44 -5.66 -5.14
C THR A 92 5.13 -6.46 -6.39
N TYR A 93 3.91 -7.03 -6.47
CA TYR A 93 3.49 -7.89 -7.58
C TYR A 93 2.29 -7.32 -8.30
N SER A 94 2.19 -7.59 -9.59
CA SER A 94 0.96 -7.45 -10.36
C SER A 94 0.75 -8.64 -11.31
N LEU A 95 -0.49 -8.85 -11.77
CA LEU A 95 -0.77 -9.82 -12.82
C LEU A 95 -0.37 -9.22 -14.16
N GLN A 96 0.60 -9.85 -14.82
CA GLN A 96 1.10 -9.42 -16.13
C GLN A 96 1.04 -10.55 -17.14
N LYS A 97 0.85 -10.18 -18.41
CA LYS A 97 0.97 -11.10 -19.54
C LYS A 97 2.42 -11.12 -20.00
N VAL A 98 3.05 -12.26 -19.88
CA VAL A 98 4.41 -12.50 -20.40
C VAL A 98 4.36 -13.49 -21.55
N MET A 99 5.41 -13.58 -22.34
CA MET A 99 5.56 -14.61 -23.37
C MET A 99 5.44 -16.00 -22.72
N SER A 100 4.75 -16.91 -23.40
CA SER A 100 4.64 -18.30 -22.93
C SER A 100 5.97 -19.03 -23.07
N ASP A 101 6.29 -19.91 -22.12
CA ASP A 101 7.47 -20.77 -22.18
C ASP A 101 7.47 -21.67 -23.43
N GLU A 102 6.30 -21.95 -23.99
CA GLU A 102 6.17 -22.68 -25.26
C GLU A 102 6.81 -21.96 -26.46
N CYS A 103 7.03 -20.66 -26.33
CA CYS A 103 7.67 -19.84 -27.37
C CYS A 103 9.18 -20.01 -27.42
N GLN A 104 9.81 -20.56 -26.37
CA GLN A 104 11.27 -20.80 -26.26
C GLN A 104 12.13 -19.57 -26.66
N GLY A 105 11.65 -18.36 -26.30
CA GLY A 105 12.33 -17.10 -26.61
C GLY A 105 12.12 -16.58 -28.06
N ASP A 106 11.34 -17.24 -28.88
CA ASP A 106 11.05 -16.76 -30.25
C ASP A 106 10.21 -15.47 -30.23
N PRO A 107 10.77 -14.31 -30.64
CA PRO A 107 10.05 -13.01 -30.61
C PRO A 107 8.87 -12.97 -31.60
N ALA A 108 8.80 -13.86 -32.56
CA ALA A 108 7.67 -13.97 -33.50
C ALA A 108 6.47 -14.72 -32.89
N CYS A 109 6.68 -15.46 -31.80
CA CYS A 109 5.64 -16.21 -31.12
C CYS A 109 4.72 -15.26 -30.34
N LYS A 110 3.41 -15.38 -30.58
CA LYS A 110 2.37 -14.51 -29.95
C LYS A 110 1.68 -15.15 -28.76
N LYS A 111 2.11 -16.34 -28.33
CA LYS A 111 1.52 -17.01 -27.18
C LYS A 111 1.95 -16.29 -25.90
N THR A 112 0.98 -16.02 -25.00
CA THR A 112 1.21 -15.38 -23.70
C THR A 112 0.59 -16.18 -22.59
N ARG A 113 1.16 -16.04 -21.39
CA ARG A 113 0.56 -16.52 -20.13
C ARG A 113 0.49 -15.39 -19.09
N THR A 114 -0.50 -15.45 -18.21
CA THR A 114 -0.62 -14.47 -17.11
C THR A 114 0.13 -15.01 -15.89
N VAL A 115 1.03 -14.18 -15.33
CA VAL A 115 1.84 -14.51 -14.17
C VAL A 115 1.74 -13.41 -13.12
N ALA A 116 2.01 -13.78 -11.86
CA ALA A 116 2.29 -12.80 -10.81
C ALA A 116 3.75 -12.35 -10.97
N LEU A 117 3.96 -11.17 -11.54
CA LEU A 117 5.26 -10.59 -11.84
C LEU A 117 5.65 -9.56 -10.78
N VAL A 118 6.90 -9.56 -10.33
CA VAL A 118 7.44 -8.50 -9.47
C VAL A 118 7.62 -7.24 -10.31
N THR A 119 6.88 -6.21 -9.98
CA THR A 119 6.93 -4.90 -10.67
C THR A 119 7.74 -3.85 -9.90
N ALA A 120 8.08 -4.13 -8.63
CA ALA A 120 9.02 -3.31 -7.88
C ALA A 120 9.74 -4.14 -6.80
N ALA A 121 11.05 -3.89 -6.64
CA ALA A 121 11.86 -4.42 -5.56
C ALA A 121 12.55 -3.26 -4.83
N ARG A 122 12.18 -3.03 -3.56
CA ARG A 122 12.71 -1.91 -2.76
C ARG A 122 13.64 -2.43 -1.69
N ILE A 123 14.86 -1.88 -1.65
CA ILE A 123 15.86 -2.23 -0.64
C ILE A 123 15.39 -1.76 0.73
N ILE A 124 15.40 -2.69 1.69
CA ILE A 124 15.19 -2.41 3.10
C ILE A 124 16.57 -2.27 3.74
N SER A 125 16.94 -1.08 4.19
CA SER A 125 18.21 -0.85 4.88
C SER A 125 18.25 -1.68 6.17
N ALA A 126 19.28 -2.53 6.34
CA ALA A 126 19.56 -3.23 7.57
C ALA A 126 20.10 -2.23 8.61
N GLY A 127 19.19 -1.61 9.35
CA GLY A 127 19.54 -0.62 10.36
C GLY A 127 18.39 -0.32 11.29
N SER A 128 17.94 -1.34 12.06
CA SER A 128 17.33 -1.16 13.38
C SER A 128 17.02 -2.52 13.99
N THR A 129 18.07 -3.21 14.47
CA THR A 129 17.91 -4.16 15.55
C THR A 129 18.27 -3.42 16.84
N THR A 130 17.28 -2.82 17.48
CA THR A 130 17.28 -2.66 18.94
C THR A 130 15.84 -2.75 19.42
N SER A 131 15.58 -3.88 20.00
CA SER A 131 14.53 -4.25 20.94
C SER A 131 13.84 -3.06 21.64
N THR A 132 12.58 -2.93 21.44
CA THR A 132 11.51 -2.97 22.47
C THR A 132 10.21 -3.00 21.68
N ALA A 133 9.28 -3.88 22.01
CA ALA A 133 8.05 -4.15 21.30
C ALA A 133 7.21 -2.87 21.06
N ALA A 134 7.58 -2.12 20.03
CA ALA A 134 6.68 -1.25 19.30
C ALA A 134 6.45 -1.96 17.95
N LYS A 135 5.21 -2.42 17.73
CA LYS A 135 4.68 -2.81 16.43
C LYS A 135 5.33 -1.92 15.37
N PRO A 136 5.99 -2.48 14.28
CA PRO A 136 6.52 -1.63 13.22
C PRO A 136 5.39 -0.68 12.83
N ALA A 137 5.66 0.61 12.83
CA ALA A 137 4.70 1.57 12.30
C ALA A 137 4.49 1.14 10.84
N ALA A 138 3.39 0.45 10.57
CA ALA A 138 2.96 0.09 9.23
C ALA A 138 3.05 1.40 8.45
N GLN A 139 3.84 1.43 7.38
CA GLN A 139 3.94 2.64 6.55
C GLN A 139 2.51 3.04 6.26
N ARG A 140 2.11 4.21 6.78
CA ARG A 140 0.73 4.65 6.71
C ARG A 140 0.34 4.75 5.24
N THR A 141 -0.56 3.89 4.81
CA THR A 141 -1.04 3.85 3.41
C THR A 141 -2.10 4.91 3.14
N SER A 142 -2.71 5.44 4.19
CA SER A 142 -3.67 6.55 4.15
C SER A 142 -3.84 7.17 5.54
N PHE A 143 -4.52 8.31 5.60
CA PHE A 143 -5.03 8.89 6.86
C PHE A 143 -6.43 8.41 7.23
N CYS A 144 -6.95 7.40 6.51
CA CYS A 144 -8.23 6.79 6.83
C CYS A 144 -8.10 5.82 8.00
N THR A 145 -9.11 5.77 8.85
CA THR A 145 -9.21 4.80 9.94
C THR A 145 -9.61 3.42 9.41
N PRO A 146 -9.40 2.34 10.18
CA PRO A 146 -9.88 1.01 9.78
C PRO A 146 -11.41 0.91 9.58
N ALA A 147 -12.17 1.81 10.18
CA ALA A 147 -13.63 1.91 10.02
C ALA A 147 -14.05 2.65 8.75
N GLU A 148 -13.11 3.19 7.99
CA GLU A 148 -13.35 3.96 6.76
C GLU A 148 -12.91 3.19 5.52
N THR A 149 -13.43 3.60 4.37
CA THR A 149 -13.00 3.17 3.04
C THR A 149 -12.03 4.21 2.48
N ILE A 150 -10.88 3.76 1.97
CA ILE A 150 -9.94 4.62 1.27
C ILE A 150 -10.50 4.85 -0.14
N VAL A 151 -10.94 6.07 -0.43
CA VAL A 151 -11.40 6.47 -1.76
C VAL A 151 -10.23 6.92 -2.63
N PHE A 152 -9.28 7.61 -2.01
CA PHE A 152 -8.04 8.02 -2.64
C PHE A 152 -6.93 8.10 -1.59
N ALA A 153 -5.74 7.66 -1.93
CA ALA A 153 -4.55 7.91 -1.12
C ALA A 153 -3.31 8.03 -2.00
N CYS A 154 -2.54 9.07 -1.80
CA CYS A 154 -1.41 9.44 -2.64
C CYS A 154 -0.28 10.05 -1.80
N ARG A 155 0.91 9.46 -1.88
CA ARG A 155 2.13 10.02 -1.27
C ARG A 155 2.71 11.11 -2.17
N THR A 156 2.98 12.27 -1.59
CA THR A 156 3.55 13.44 -2.27
C THR A 156 4.84 13.89 -1.58
N GLY A 157 5.85 13.04 -1.58
CA GLY A 157 7.08 13.26 -0.80
C GLY A 157 6.92 12.81 0.65
N ALA A 158 7.23 13.69 1.59
CA ALA A 158 7.07 13.44 3.02
C ALA A 158 5.62 13.58 3.51
N LYS A 159 4.69 13.93 2.62
CA LYS A 159 3.28 14.16 2.91
C LYS A 159 2.38 13.18 2.15
N MET A 160 1.11 13.15 2.54
CA MET A 160 0.09 12.31 1.92
C MET A 160 -1.24 13.04 1.83
N ALA A 161 -1.90 12.89 0.68
CA ALA A 161 -3.31 13.23 0.51
C ALA A 161 -4.15 11.96 0.66
N SER A 162 -5.24 12.02 1.40
CA SER A 162 -6.19 10.91 1.54
C SER A 162 -7.62 11.42 1.46
N VAL A 163 -8.48 10.66 0.81
CA VAL A 163 -9.92 10.83 0.86
C VAL A 163 -10.53 9.59 1.49
N CYS A 164 -11.21 9.81 2.61
CA CYS A 164 -11.77 8.75 3.44
C CYS A 164 -13.30 8.82 3.40
N ALA A 165 -13.94 7.69 3.12
CA ALA A 165 -15.39 7.56 3.13
C ALA A 165 -15.85 6.68 4.29
N SER A 166 -17.11 6.82 4.70
CA SER A 166 -17.75 5.81 5.55
C SER A 166 -17.76 4.43 4.85
N LYS A 167 -17.93 3.35 5.62
CA LYS A 167 -18.10 1.99 5.03
C LYS A 167 -19.39 1.85 4.23
N ASP A 168 -20.38 2.67 4.52
CA ASP A 168 -21.57 2.80 3.68
C ASP A 168 -21.17 3.42 2.33
N THR A 169 -21.35 2.66 1.25
CA THR A 169 -21.00 3.09 -0.11
C THR A 169 -22.22 3.58 -0.91
N GLY A 170 -23.38 3.69 -0.27
CA GLY A 170 -24.62 4.16 -0.88
C GLY A 170 -24.77 5.68 -0.80
N PRO A 171 -25.99 6.20 -1.09
CA PRO A 171 -26.28 7.63 -1.07
C PRO A 171 -26.05 8.34 0.27
N LYS A 172 -25.87 7.57 1.34
CA LYS A 172 -25.51 8.05 2.69
C LYS A 172 -24.00 8.09 2.94
N ALA A 173 -23.18 7.70 1.95
CA ALA A 173 -21.73 7.78 2.06
C ALA A 173 -21.29 9.16 2.51
N THR A 174 -20.41 9.21 3.49
CA THR A 174 -19.80 10.46 3.96
C THR A 174 -18.35 10.51 3.55
N LEU A 175 -17.80 11.71 3.36
CA LEU A 175 -16.44 11.94 2.90
C LEU A 175 -15.69 12.93 3.78
N GLN A 176 -14.37 12.74 3.81
CA GLN A 176 -13.42 13.71 4.33
C GLN A 176 -12.08 13.60 3.59
N TYR A 177 -11.56 14.72 3.15
CA TYR A 177 -10.20 14.88 2.66
C TYR A 177 -9.27 15.16 3.84
N ARG A 178 -8.09 14.56 3.83
CA ARG A 178 -7.04 14.69 4.86
C ARG A 178 -5.68 14.82 4.20
N PHE A 179 -4.90 15.80 4.63
CA PHE A 179 -3.55 16.03 4.14
C PHE A 179 -2.60 16.35 5.29
N GLY A 180 -1.38 15.83 5.25
CA GLY A 180 -0.39 16.10 6.29
C GLY A 180 0.87 15.25 6.14
N LYS A 181 1.76 15.33 7.12
CA LYS A 181 3.01 14.57 7.18
C LYS A 181 2.74 13.09 7.45
N LEU A 182 3.48 12.23 6.76
CA LEU A 182 3.37 10.77 6.86
C LEU A 182 3.78 10.23 8.23
N ASP A 183 4.77 10.82 8.85
CA ASP A 183 5.34 10.36 10.12
C ASP A 183 4.44 10.63 11.33
N GLY A 184 3.40 11.45 11.15
CA GLY A 184 2.47 11.82 12.21
C GLY A 184 3.10 12.75 13.27
N SER A 185 4.25 13.36 12.98
CA SER A 185 4.96 14.28 13.87
C SER A 185 4.15 15.56 14.18
N GLU A 186 3.22 15.88 13.28
CA GLU A 186 2.36 17.05 13.39
C GLU A 186 0.89 16.67 13.13
N PRO A 187 -0.07 17.46 13.62
CA PRO A 187 -1.46 17.33 13.23
C PRO A 187 -1.63 17.45 11.69
N LEU A 188 -2.74 16.94 11.17
CA LEU A 188 -3.05 17.09 9.75
C LEU A 188 -3.11 18.57 9.37
N GLU A 189 -2.41 18.94 8.31
CA GLU A 189 -2.32 20.33 7.82
C GLU A 189 -3.66 20.80 7.24
N GLN A 190 -4.40 19.86 6.65
CA GLN A 190 -5.72 20.14 6.08
C GLN A 190 -6.68 18.99 6.29
N VAL A 191 -7.88 19.29 6.73
CA VAL A 191 -9.01 18.35 6.88
C VAL A 191 -10.25 19.05 6.32
N LEU A 192 -10.92 18.43 5.34
CA LEU A 192 -12.10 19.00 4.69
C LEU A 192 -13.19 17.93 4.48
N PRO A 193 -14.43 18.18 4.86
CA PRO A 193 -14.90 19.30 5.67
C PRO A 193 -14.31 19.31 7.08
N GLU A 194 -14.15 20.51 7.65
CA GLU A 194 -13.77 20.66 9.06
C GLU A 194 -14.89 20.13 9.98
N GLY A 195 -14.51 19.57 11.14
CA GLY A 195 -15.47 19.07 12.11
C GLY A 195 -16.03 17.68 11.84
N GLY A 196 -15.56 16.99 10.80
CA GLY A 196 -15.91 15.58 10.53
C GLY A 196 -16.40 15.31 9.11
N GLN A 197 -16.75 14.05 8.87
CA GLN A 197 -17.30 13.64 7.58
C GLN A 197 -18.72 14.17 7.37
N VAL A 198 -19.02 14.60 6.17
CA VAL A 198 -20.39 14.95 5.74
C VAL A 198 -20.77 14.14 4.51
N ALA A 199 -22.07 14.14 4.15
CA ALA A 199 -22.55 13.43 2.96
C ALA A 199 -21.71 13.79 1.73
N ALA A 200 -21.31 12.77 0.94
CA ALA A 200 -20.40 12.91 -0.19
C ALA A 200 -20.84 14.01 -1.17
N ALA A 201 -22.14 14.08 -1.46
CA ALA A 201 -22.73 15.11 -2.33
C ALA A 201 -22.58 16.55 -1.82
N ARG A 202 -22.21 16.74 -0.54
CA ARG A 202 -21.97 18.06 0.07
C ARG A 202 -20.50 18.29 0.40
N ALA A 203 -19.73 17.20 0.57
CA ALA A 203 -18.30 17.27 0.89
C ALA A 203 -17.49 17.73 -0.30
N ALA A 204 -17.84 17.25 -1.49
CA ALA A 204 -17.06 17.43 -2.70
C ALA A 204 -17.91 17.37 -3.95
N ASN A 205 -17.37 17.91 -5.04
CA ASN A 205 -17.83 17.63 -6.38
C ASN A 205 -16.74 16.88 -7.16
N GLY A 206 -17.13 16.14 -8.20
CA GLY A 206 -16.20 15.32 -8.97
C GLY A 206 -16.79 14.80 -10.25
N GLU A 207 -15.93 14.35 -11.14
CA GLU A 207 -16.32 13.84 -12.44
C GLU A 207 -15.32 12.81 -12.95
N SER A 208 -15.84 11.91 -13.77
CA SER A 208 -15.02 11.04 -14.63
C SER A 208 -15.18 11.50 -16.06
N VAL A 209 -14.06 11.81 -16.70
CA VAL A 209 -14.04 12.33 -18.08
C VAL A 209 -13.28 11.38 -19.00
N PRO A 210 -13.87 10.96 -20.12
CA PRO A 210 -13.13 10.24 -21.16
C PRO A 210 -12.35 11.25 -22.00
N PHE A 211 -11.15 10.85 -22.45
CA PHE A 211 -10.36 11.59 -23.43
C PHE A 211 -9.53 10.66 -24.31
N SER A 212 -8.89 11.22 -25.34
CA SER A 212 -8.11 10.43 -26.29
C SER A 212 -7.06 9.57 -25.61
N GLY A 213 -7.16 8.27 -25.83
CA GLY A 213 -6.24 7.27 -25.27
C GLY A 213 -6.54 6.85 -23.84
N GLY A 214 -7.63 7.32 -23.22
CA GLY A 214 -7.96 6.90 -21.85
C GLY A 214 -9.09 7.69 -21.23
N GLY A 215 -8.91 8.07 -19.98
CA GLY A 215 -9.84 8.84 -19.17
C GLY A 215 -9.25 9.18 -17.81
N GLY A 216 -9.94 10.01 -17.07
CA GLY A 216 -9.53 10.38 -15.74
C GLY A 216 -10.70 10.70 -14.83
N SER A 217 -10.44 10.75 -13.55
CA SER A 217 -11.41 11.09 -12.52
C SER A 217 -10.79 12.04 -11.52
N TRP A 218 -11.57 12.96 -11.05
CA TRP A 218 -11.15 13.94 -10.06
C TRP A 218 -12.23 14.18 -9.02
N LEU A 219 -11.80 14.61 -7.84
CA LEU A 219 -12.68 14.94 -6.71
C LEU A 219 -12.15 16.20 -6.03
N ARG A 220 -12.98 17.25 -5.95
CA ARG A 220 -12.63 18.58 -5.48
C ARG A 220 -13.32 18.94 -4.18
N PHE A 221 -12.52 19.37 -3.22
CA PHE A 221 -12.94 19.93 -1.93
C PHE A 221 -12.68 21.42 -1.90
N THR A 222 -13.55 22.19 -1.25
CA THR A 222 -13.44 23.65 -1.21
C THR A 222 -13.41 24.18 0.21
N LYS A 223 -12.53 25.16 0.47
CA LYS A 223 -12.45 25.91 1.72
C LYS A 223 -12.24 27.40 1.40
N GLY A 224 -13.29 28.19 1.56
CA GLY A 224 -13.26 29.60 1.16
C GLY A 224 -12.92 29.75 -0.32
N ARG A 225 -11.79 30.39 -0.63
CA ARG A 225 -11.31 30.59 -2.00
C ARG A 225 -10.30 29.53 -2.46
N PHE A 226 -10.01 28.52 -1.62
CA PHE A 226 -9.10 27.42 -1.96
C PHE A 226 -9.89 26.23 -2.46
N THR A 227 -9.34 25.55 -3.48
CA THR A 227 -9.80 24.25 -3.93
C THR A 227 -8.67 23.23 -3.84
N TYR A 228 -9.00 22.01 -3.44
CA TYR A 228 -8.10 20.86 -3.30
C TYR A 228 -8.65 19.73 -4.13
N THR A 229 -8.06 19.49 -5.28
CA THR A 229 -8.54 18.49 -6.25
C THR A 229 -7.60 17.30 -6.27
N VAL A 230 -8.05 16.14 -5.79
CA VAL A 230 -7.35 14.87 -5.99
C VAL A 230 -7.77 14.30 -7.35
N TYR A 231 -6.82 13.71 -8.07
CA TYR A 231 -7.07 13.21 -9.41
C TYR A 231 -6.23 11.99 -9.76
N THR A 232 -6.75 11.20 -10.70
CA THR A 232 -6.03 10.13 -11.38
C THR A 232 -6.53 10.00 -12.80
N GLY A 233 -5.67 9.68 -13.73
CA GLY A 233 -6.04 9.49 -15.12
C GLY A 233 -4.95 8.81 -15.93
N ILE A 234 -5.34 8.29 -17.08
CA ILE A 234 -4.44 7.70 -18.08
C ILE A 234 -4.79 8.25 -19.45
N GLY A 235 -3.80 8.70 -20.19
CA GLY A 235 -4.00 9.29 -21.51
C GLY A 235 -2.73 9.34 -22.33
N ASN A 236 -2.86 9.81 -23.57
CA ASN A 236 -1.74 9.94 -24.52
C ASN A 236 -0.90 11.20 -24.23
N TRP A 237 -0.37 11.32 -23.02
CA TRP A 237 0.35 12.50 -22.53
C TRP A 237 1.87 12.44 -22.70
N GLY A 238 2.40 11.32 -23.16
CA GLY A 238 3.82 11.17 -23.41
C GLY A 238 4.26 11.73 -24.77
N PRO A 239 5.58 11.87 -25.00
CA PRO A 239 6.12 12.20 -26.31
C PRO A 239 5.57 11.24 -27.37
N LYS A 240 5.16 11.76 -28.52
CA LYS A 240 4.57 10.96 -29.63
C LYS A 240 3.26 10.24 -29.28
N GLY A 241 2.52 10.71 -28.24
CA GLY A 241 1.26 10.11 -27.83
C GLY A 241 1.39 8.83 -27.01
N GLU A 242 2.50 8.61 -26.34
CA GLU A 242 2.66 7.52 -25.40
C GLU A 242 1.66 7.62 -24.24
N LYS A 243 1.11 6.48 -23.84
CA LYS A 243 0.23 6.42 -22.67
C LYS A 243 1.01 6.69 -21.41
N ARG A 244 0.52 7.63 -20.61
CA ARG A 244 1.04 7.95 -19.28
C ARG A 244 -0.09 8.08 -18.28
N THR A 245 0.23 7.78 -17.03
CA THR A 245 -0.65 8.05 -15.91
C THR A 245 -0.30 9.39 -15.28
N LYS A 246 -1.32 10.12 -14.81
CA LYS A 246 -1.18 11.30 -13.97
C LYS A 246 -2.02 11.10 -12.74
N ALA A 247 -1.45 11.36 -11.58
CA ALA A 247 -2.17 11.31 -10.32
C ALA A 247 -1.55 12.28 -9.32
N GLY A 248 -2.39 12.90 -8.50
CA GLY A 248 -1.91 13.88 -7.54
C GLY A 248 -2.98 14.64 -6.81
N LEU A 249 -2.51 15.73 -6.20
CA LEU A 249 -3.30 16.78 -5.56
C LEU A 249 -3.01 18.10 -6.26
N HIS A 250 -4.01 18.74 -6.83
CA HIS A 250 -3.95 20.08 -7.38
C HIS A 250 -4.62 21.08 -6.44
N ILE A 251 -3.93 22.16 -6.14
CA ILE A 251 -4.40 23.20 -5.22
C ILE A 251 -4.50 24.51 -5.99
N GLU A 252 -5.64 25.15 -5.86
CA GLU A 252 -5.89 26.47 -6.45
C GLU A 252 -6.31 27.46 -5.36
N HIS A 253 -6.07 28.75 -5.63
CA HIS A 253 -6.59 29.85 -4.86
C HIS A 253 -7.30 30.83 -5.80
N ALA A 254 -8.59 31.03 -5.58
CA ALA A 254 -9.43 31.91 -6.41
C ALA A 254 -9.38 31.55 -7.92
N GLY A 255 -9.40 30.25 -8.24
CA GLY A 255 -9.33 29.73 -9.61
C GLY A 255 -7.95 29.83 -10.27
N LYS A 256 -6.91 30.18 -9.52
CA LYS A 256 -5.54 30.20 -10.03
C LYS A 256 -4.73 29.05 -9.43
N PRO A 257 -3.99 28.29 -10.26
CA PRO A 257 -3.10 27.24 -9.78
C PRO A 257 -2.11 27.76 -8.74
N LEU A 258 -2.02 27.10 -7.59
CA LEU A 258 -1.09 27.41 -6.52
C LEU A 258 -0.01 26.34 -6.42
N ALA A 259 -0.38 25.05 -6.45
CA ALA A 259 0.54 23.93 -6.38
C ALA A 259 -0.06 22.68 -7.03
N THR A 260 0.81 21.86 -7.61
CA THR A 260 0.50 20.49 -8.03
C THR A 260 1.47 19.54 -7.34
N LEU A 261 0.95 18.63 -6.55
CA LEU A 261 1.71 17.63 -5.84
C LEU A 261 1.45 16.28 -6.49
N LYS A 262 2.43 15.76 -7.23
CA LYS A 262 2.32 14.47 -7.94
C LYS A 262 2.46 13.31 -6.97
N CYS A 263 1.72 12.23 -7.23
CA CYS A 263 1.90 10.97 -6.54
C CYS A 263 3.29 10.40 -6.88
N GLN A 264 4.04 10.00 -5.86
CA GLN A 264 5.34 9.34 -6.05
C GLN A 264 5.21 7.88 -6.47
N GLU A 265 4.05 7.30 -6.20
CA GLU A 265 3.71 5.91 -6.47
C GLU A 265 2.29 5.88 -7.04
N GLU A 266 1.90 4.73 -7.57
CA GLU A 266 0.51 4.52 -7.98
C GLU A 266 -0.42 4.76 -6.78
N PRO A 267 -1.42 5.66 -6.90
CA PRO A 267 -2.33 5.95 -5.80
C PRO A 267 -3.29 4.79 -5.55
N ILE A 268 -3.71 4.61 -4.31
CA ILE A 268 -4.94 3.87 -4.04
C ILE A 268 -6.09 4.77 -4.52
N SER A 269 -6.90 4.29 -5.46
CA SER A 269 -7.99 5.10 -6.02
C SER A 269 -9.22 4.26 -6.33
N LEU A 270 -10.36 4.70 -5.83
CA LEU A 270 -11.69 4.28 -6.22
C LEU A 270 -12.41 5.36 -7.05
N LEU A 271 -11.69 6.45 -7.41
CA LEU A 271 -12.26 7.51 -8.22
C LEU A 271 -12.72 6.94 -9.56
N GLY A 272 -13.97 7.12 -9.88
CA GLY A 272 -14.57 6.59 -11.10
C GLY A 272 -16.08 6.77 -11.13
N PRO A 273 -16.71 6.57 -12.31
CA PRO A 273 -18.13 6.81 -12.50
C PRO A 273 -18.99 5.98 -11.54
N ASP A 274 -18.66 4.69 -11.36
CA ASP A 274 -19.43 3.78 -10.51
C ASP A 274 -19.42 4.21 -9.03
N TRP A 275 -18.25 4.68 -8.55
CA TRP A 275 -18.16 5.14 -7.17
C TRP A 275 -18.86 6.47 -6.97
N PHE A 276 -18.73 7.41 -7.93
CA PHE A 276 -19.40 8.72 -7.89
C PHE A 276 -20.91 8.57 -7.88
N GLU A 277 -21.45 7.71 -8.75
CA GLU A 277 -22.87 7.43 -8.80
C GLU A 277 -23.39 6.85 -7.47
N LYS A 278 -22.72 5.81 -6.95
CA LYS A 278 -23.10 5.16 -5.68
C LYS A 278 -23.06 6.15 -4.51
N ALA A 279 -22.01 6.95 -4.41
CA ALA A 279 -21.83 7.90 -3.32
C ALA A 279 -22.65 9.19 -3.48
N GLY A 280 -23.31 9.38 -4.62
CA GLY A 280 -24.09 10.58 -4.94
C GLY A 280 -23.24 11.82 -5.12
N VAL A 281 -21.96 11.67 -5.51
CA VAL A 281 -21.09 12.79 -5.86
C VAL A 281 -21.63 13.48 -7.11
N LYS A 282 -21.73 14.79 -7.08
CA LYS A 282 -22.25 15.59 -8.19
C LYS A 282 -21.10 16.19 -9.00
N ARG A 283 -21.31 16.32 -10.31
CA ARG A 283 -20.44 17.12 -11.15
C ARG A 283 -20.44 18.57 -10.67
N GLY A 284 -19.26 19.20 -10.67
CA GLY A 284 -19.11 20.64 -10.52
C GLY A 284 -19.42 21.39 -11.80
N ASN A 285 -19.47 22.72 -11.71
CA ASN A 285 -19.68 23.59 -12.87
C ASN A 285 -18.37 23.92 -13.63
N GLU A 286 -17.24 23.45 -13.13
CA GLU A 286 -15.92 23.77 -13.66
C GLU A 286 -15.26 22.50 -14.17
N ASP A 287 -14.67 22.57 -15.36
CA ASP A 287 -13.84 21.50 -15.90
C ASP A 287 -12.52 21.39 -15.13
N PHE A 288 -11.86 20.25 -15.23
CA PHE A 288 -10.56 20.01 -14.64
C PHE A 288 -9.58 19.48 -15.69
N ASP A 289 -8.54 20.26 -15.94
CA ASP A 289 -7.43 19.86 -16.78
C ASP A 289 -6.40 19.13 -15.91
N PHE A 290 -6.09 17.86 -16.26
CA PHE A 290 -5.16 17.01 -15.52
C PHE A 290 -3.73 17.59 -15.62
N PRO A 291 -3.21 18.25 -14.57
CA PRO A 291 -1.93 18.94 -14.63
C PRO A 291 -0.74 17.97 -14.77
N ASP A 292 0.35 18.51 -15.33
CA ASP A 292 1.63 17.81 -15.48
C ASP A 292 2.41 17.69 -14.17
#